data_a0d2a1545a18388fb04d193481d03d69
#
_entry.id   a0d2a1545a18388fb04d193481d03d69
#
_cell.length_a   1.000
_cell.length_b   1.000
_cell.length_c   1.000
_cell.angle_alpha   90.00
_cell.angle_beta   90.00
_cell.angle_gamma   90.00
#
_symmetry.space_group_name_H-M   'P 1'
#
loop_
_entity.id
_entity.type
_entity.pdbx_description
1 polymer ?
#
loop_
_entity_poly.entity_id
_entity_poly.type
_entity_poly.pdbx_seq_one_letter_code
_entity_poly.pdbx_strand_id
1 'polypeptide(L)'
;RKESSAASDVYKRQTELQPVLMSMLISMVFSFIIISPLSTVAIAMAIGLSGIAAGSASIGIAATEAVLLIGTSQVNRLGIPLSIFFGGVKMMMPNMVKYPVIMVPIFITAALSGIASGIIGIGGTKESAGFGFIGMVGPINAFKFMHVDSVWLSLLLIIVAFFVVPFLIAWILDLLLRKVIHLYRNDIFKFMG
;
A
#
# COMPACT_ATOMS: atom_id res chain seq x y z
N ARG A 1 4.26 -28.72 0.31
CA ARG A 1 5.08 -28.08 1.40
C ARG A 1 6.49 -27.68 0.95
N LYS A 2 7.14 -28.44 0.04
CA LYS A 2 8.50 -28.12 -0.47
C LYS A 2 8.50 -26.98 -1.51
N GLU A 3 7.49 -26.88 -2.37
CA GLU A 3 7.40 -25.82 -3.41
C GLU A 3 7.15 -24.43 -2.80
N SER A 4 6.32 -24.36 -1.75
CA SER A 4 6.08 -23.12 -1.01
C SER A 4 7.37 -22.59 -0.34
N SER A 5 8.28 -23.45 0.11
CA SER A 5 9.55 -23.04 0.68
C SER A 5 10.53 -22.49 -0.36
N ALA A 6 10.59 -23.10 -1.56
CA ALA A 6 11.48 -22.66 -2.64
C ALA A 6 11.09 -21.27 -3.17
N ALA A 7 9.80 -21.00 -3.41
CA ALA A 7 9.32 -19.69 -3.81
C ALA A 7 9.59 -18.64 -2.71
N SER A 8 9.38 -19.00 -1.45
CA SER A 8 9.71 -18.17 -0.28
C SER A 8 11.18 -17.80 -0.22
N ASP A 9 12.07 -18.75 -0.50
CA ASP A 9 13.52 -18.52 -0.44
C ASP A 9 14.01 -17.66 -1.62
N VAL A 10 13.40 -17.79 -2.79
CA VAL A 10 13.76 -16.98 -3.96
C VAL A 10 13.42 -15.51 -3.74
N TYR A 11 12.20 -15.15 -3.30
CA TYR A 11 11.85 -13.74 -3.11
C TYR A 11 12.63 -13.12 -1.93
N LYS A 12 12.93 -13.90 -0.87
CA LYS A 12 13.78 -13.44 0.25
C LYS A 12 15.17 -13.05 -0.23
N ARG A 13 15.82 -13.92 -1.00
CA ARG A 13 17.13 -13.62 -1.59
C ARG A 13 17.08 -12.40 -2.51
N GLN A 14 16.06 -12.27 -3.34
CA GLN A 14 15.91 -11.11 -4.21
C GLN A 14 15.66 -9.82 -3.42
N THR A 15 14.88 -9.87 -2.34
CA THR A 15 14.64 -8.71 -1.48
C THR A 15 15.92 -8.31 -0.73
N GLU A 16 16.77 -9.26 -0.36
CA GLU A 16 18.05 -8.97 0.27
C GLU A 16 19.09 -8.39 -0.71
N LEU A 17 19.10 -8.86 -1.97
CA LEU A 17 20.04 -8.41 -3.00
C LEU A 17 19.65 -7.06 -3.60
N GLN A 18 18.35 -6.80 -3.78
CA GLN A 18 17.81 -5.58 -4.40
C GLN A 18 16.57 -5.07 -3.62
N PRO A 19 16.73 -4.61 -2.39
CA PRO A 19 15.60 -4.29 -1.52
C PRO A 19 14.68 -3.22 -2.10
N VAL A 20 15.22 -2.20 -2.74
CA VAL A 20 14.45 -1.07 -3.29
C VAL A 20 13.58 -1.51 -4.47
N LEU A 21 14.16 -2.24 -5.43
CA LEU A 21 13.40 -2.73 -6.59
C LEU A 21 12.33 -3.73 -6.18
N MET A 22 12.66 -4.66 -5.29
CA MET A 22 11.70 -5.65 -4.81
C MET A 22 10.60 -5.01 -3.97
N SER A 23 10.92 -4.00 -3.15
CA SER A 23 9.94 -3.22 -2.40
C SER A 23 8.97 -2.50 -3.31
N MET A 24 9.44 -1.91 -4.41
CA MET A 24 8.60 -1.29 -5.44
C MET A 24 7.62 -2.30 -6.03
N LEU A 25 8.12 -3.46 -6.49
CA LEU A 25 7.29 -4.48 -7.14
C LEU A 25 6.26 -5.09 -6.18
N ILE A 26 6.67 -5.43 -4.95
CA ILE A 26 5.78 -5.99 -3.93
C ILE A 26 4.69 -4.99 -3.55
N SER A 27 5.04 -3.71 -3.37
CA SER A 27 4.06 -2.65 -3.10
C SER A 27 3.03 -2.53 -4.21
N MET A 28 3.43 -2.56 -5.48
CA MET A 28 2.51 -2.52 -6.62
C MET A 28 1.58 -3.74 -6.65
N VAL A 29 2.11 -4.94 -6.43
CA VAL A 29 1.30 -6.16 -6.41
C VAL A 29 0.26 -6.12 -5.28
N PHE A 30 0.66 -5.75 -4.07
CA PHE A 30 -0.26 -5.69 -2.92
C PHE A 30 -1.26 -4.54 -3.01
N SER A 31 -0.90 -3.44 -3.69
CA SER A 31 -1.84 -2.36 -4.00
C SER A 31 -3.00 -2.81 -4.90
N PHE A 32 -2.75 -3.74 -5.82
CA PHE A 32 -3.79 -4.36 -6.64
C PHE A 32 -4.61 -5.39 -5.84
N ILE A 33 -3.94 -6.25 -5.07
CA ILE A 33 -4.60 -7.33 -4.34
C ILE A 33 -5.61 -6.78 -3.33
N ILE A 34 -5.30 -5.68 -2.62
CA ILE A 34 -6.18 -5.13 -1.58
C ILE A 34 -7.54 -4.67 -2.13
N ILE A 35 -7.58 -4.13 -3.34
CA ILE A 35 -8.83 -3.68 -3.96
C ILE A 35 -9.56 -4.82 -4.70
N SER A 36 -8.86 -5.91 -5.00
CA SER A 36 -9.41 -7.11 -5.64
C SER A 36 -10.21 -7.98 -4.64
N PRO A 37 -10.94 -9.01 -5.10
CA PRO A 37 -11.65 -9.92 -4.19
C PRO A 37 -10.70 -10.83 -3.38
N LEU A 38 -9.41 -10.85 -3.70
CA LEU A 38 -8.42 -11.69 -3.03
C LEU A 38 -8.10 -11.20 -1.62
N SER A 39 -7.74 -12.11 -0.71
CA SER A 39 -7.29 -11.75 0.64
C SER A 39 -5.80 -11.46 0.66
N THR A 40 -5.43 -10.21 0.92
CA THR A 40 -4.03 -9.78 1.09
C THR A 40 -3.31 -10.55 2.19
N VAL A 41 -3.98 -10.74 3.33
CA VAL A 41 -3.43 -11.48 4.48
C VAL A 41 -3.20 -12.96 4.12
N ALA A 42 -4.19 -13.60 3.49
CA ALA A 42 -4.06 -15.00 3.10
C ALA A 42 -2.91 -15.22 2.12
N ILE A 43 -2.75 -14.33 1.14
CA ILE A 43 -1.64 -14.40 0.18
C ILE A 43 -0.30 -14.17 0.89
N ALA A 44 -0.18 -13.12 1.70
CA ALA A 44 1.05 -12.84 2.45
C ALA A 44 1.46 -14.01 3.35
N MET A 45 0.50 -14.65 4.01
CA MET A 45 0.73 -15.84 4.83
C MET A 45 1.12 -17.05 4.00
N ALA A 46 0.45 -17.30 2.87
CA ALA A 46 0.71 -18.46 2.00
C ALA A 46 2.13 -18.44 1.42
N ILE A 47 2.61 -17.28 1.00
CA ILE A 47 3.98 -17.11 0.49
C ILE A 47 5.01 -16.87 1.60
N GLY A 48 4.56 -16.69 2.87
CA GLY A 48 5.43 -16.52 4.03
C GLY A 48 6.18 -15.18 4.02
N LEU A 49 5.53 -14.08 3.57
CA LEU A 49 6.15 -12.75 3.53
C LEU A 49 6.68 -12.32 4.91
N SER A 50 7.89 -11.79 4.96
CA SER A 50 8.51 -11.33 6.21
C SER A 50 9.53 -10.22 5.96
N GLY A 51 9.94 -9.51 7.00
CA GLY A 51 10.95 -8.46 6.91
C GLY A 51 10.55 -7.33 5.96
N ILE A 52 11.49 -6.84 5.15
CA ILE A 52 11.29 -5.72 4.20
C ILE A 52 10.17 -6.03 3.20
N ALA A 53 10.06 -7.27 2.73
CA ALA A 53 9.00 -7.65 1.80
C ALA A 53 7.60 -7.48 2.40
N ALA A 54 7.41 -7.84 3.66
CA ALA A 54 6.14 -7.66 4.37
C ALA A 54 5.83 -6.18 4.64
N GLY A 55 6.84 -5.40 5.03
CA GLY A 55 6.72 -3.95 5.18
C GLY A 55 6.32 -3.27 3.87
N SER A 56 6.96 -3.65 2.77
CA SER A 56 6.66 -3.11 1.43
C SER A 56 5.25 -3.45 0.96
N ALA A 57 4.76 -4.67 1.22
CA ALA A 57 3.38 -5.05 0.95
C ALA A 57 2.39 -4.15 1.72
N SER A 58 2.66 -3.93 3.01
CA SER A 58 1.85 -3.04 3.85
C SER A 58 1.87 -1.58 3.34
N ILE A 59 3.01 -1.08 2.90
CA ILE A 59 3.12 0.26 2.28
C ILE A 59 2.35 0.36 0.97
N GLY A 60 2.35 -0.68 0.14
CA GLY A 60 1.54 -0.72 -1.09
C GLY A 60 0.05 -0.61 -0.81
N ILE A 61 -0.43 -1.25 0.26
CA ILE A 61 -1.81 -1.12 0.72
C ILE A 61 -2.07 0.31 1.22
N ALA A 62 -1.18 0.88 2.05
CA ALA A 62 -1.29 2.25 2.53
C ALA A 62 -1.34 3.26 1.37
N ALA A 63 -0.57 3.03 0.30
CA ALA A 63 -0.63 3.84 -0.92
C ALA A 63 -1.99 3.78 -1.60
N THR A 64 -2.60 2.59 -1.70
CA THR A 64 -3.96 2.43 -2.22
C THR A 64 -4.98 3.18 -1.37
N GLU A 65 -4.89 3.04 -0.05
CA GLU A 65 -5.75 3.74 0.91
C GLU A 65 -5.64 5.26 0.75
N ALA A 66 -4.43 5.79 0.63
CA ALA A 66 -4.19 7.23 0.44
C ALA A 66 -4.83 7.77 -0.85
N VAL A 67 -4.64 7.07 -1.99
CA VAL A 67 -5.24 7.46 -3.28
C VAL A 67 -6.76 7.44 -3.20
N LEU A 68 -7.35 6.37 -2.66
CA LEU A 68 -8.79 6.23 -2.55
C LEU A 68 -9.39 7.24 -1.56
N LEU A 69 -8.71 7.53 -0.45
CA LEU A 69 -9.15 8.56 0.50
C LEU A 69 -9.18 9.93 -0.16
N ILE A 70 -8.14 10.33 -0.86
CA ILE A 70 -8.08 11.61 -1.57
C ILE A 70 -9.15 11.69 -2.65
N GLY A 71 -9.27 10.66 -3.50
CA GLY A 71 -10.23 10.64 -4.59
C GLY A 71 -11.68 10.64 -4.09
N THR A 72 -12.00 9.77 -3.13
CA THR A 72 -13.38 9.63 -2.62
C THR A 72 -13.84 10.79 -1.75
N SER A 73 -12.95 11.46 -1.02
CA SER A 73 -13.28 12.62 -0.18
C SER A 73 -13.80 13.81 -0.99
N GLN A 74 -13.48 13.87 -2.28
CA GLN A 74 -13.87 14.99 -3.15
C GLN A 74 -15.28 14.84 -3.75
N VAL A 75 -15.83 13.60 -3.78
CA VAL A 75 -17.08 13.31 -4.54
C VAL A 75 -18.09 12.49 -3.75
N ASN A 76 -17.76 12.05 -2.54
CA ASN A 76 -18.65 11.30 -1.68
C ASN A 76 -18.88 12.00 -0.34
N ARG A 77 -19.93 11.60 0.37
CA ARG A 77 -20.15 11.99 1.77
C ARG A 77 -19.06 11.34 2.65
N LEU A 78 -18.77 11.93 3.80
CA LEU A 78 -17.71 11.51 4.74
C LEU A 78 -17.77 10.03 5.12
N GLY A 79 -18.92 9.39 5.07
CA GLY A 79 -19.06 7.96 5.38
C GLY A 79 -18.22 7.05 4.47
N ILE A 80 -18.07 7.38 3.18
CA ILE A 80 -17.29 6.56 2.24
C ILE A 80 -15.77 6.67 2.51
N PRO A 81 -15.17 7.87 2.57
CA PRO A 81 -13.77 8.01 2.95
C PRO A 81 -13.46 7.39 4.33
N LEU A 82 -14.32 7.60 5.33
CA LEU A 82 -14.14 6.98 6.64
C LEU A 82 -14.18 5.45 6.58
N SER A 83 -15.10 4.88 5.81
CA SER A 83 -15.13 3.42 5.62
C SER A 83 -13.82 2.90 5.01
N ILE A 84 -13.26 3.60 4.03
CA ILE A 84 -11.96 3.24 3.43
C ILE A 84 -10.85 3.32 4.47
N PHE A 85 -10.80 4.39 5.25
CA PHE A 85 -9.81 4.56 6.32
C PHE A 85 -9.85 3.42 7.35
N PHE A 86 -11.04 2.90 7.65
CA PHE A 86 -11.23 1.76 8.57
C PHE A 86 -11.19 0.39 7.89
N GLY A 87 -10.77 0.29 6.63
CA GLY A 87 -10.54 -0.98 5.96
C GLY A 87 -11.50 -1.31 4.82
N GLY A 88 -12.42 -0.42 4.49
CA GLY A 88 -13.40 -0.61 3.43
C GLY A 88 -12.85 -0.42 2.00
N VAL A 89 -11.56 -0.63 1.76
CA VAL A 89 -10.92 -0.45 0.43
C VAL A 89 -11.65 -1.26 -0.65
N LYS A 90 -12.07 -2.47 -0.34
CA LYS A 90 -12.76 -3.37 -1.29
C LYS A 90 -14.13 -2.87 -1.75
N MET A 91 -14.74 -1.93 -1.05
CA MET A 91 -15.98 -1.31 -1.50
C MET A 91 -15.80 -0.53 -2.81
N MET A 92 -14.56 -0.15 -3.15
CA MET A 92 -14.21 0.52 -4.40
C MET A 92 -13.92 -0.45 -5.56
N MET A 93 -14.03 -1.77 -5.35
CA MET A 93 -13.83 -2.77 -6.40
C MET A 93 -14.77 -2.56 -7.61
N PRO A 94 -16.07 -2.29 -7.45
CA PRO A 94 -16.94 -1.99 -8.61
C PRO A 94 -16.46 -0.79 -9.42
N ASN A 95 -15.94 0.25 -8.75
CA ASN A 95 -15.36 1.41 -9.41
C ASN A 95 -14.11 1.04 -10.21
N MET A 96 -13.23 0.21 -9.66
CA MET A 96 -12.01 -0.27 -10.34
C MET A 96 -12.37 -1.08 -11.60
N VAL A 97 -13.37 -1.96 -11.52
CA VAL A 97 -13.81 -2.77 -12.67
C VAL A 97 -14.39 -1.88 -13.78
N LYS A 98 -15.21 -0.89 -13.41
CA LYS A 98 -15.83 0.03 -14.36
C LYS A 98 -14.86 1.07 -14.92
N TYR A 99 -13.94 1.53 -14.09
CA TYR A 99 -12.96 2.57 -14.40
C TYR A 99 -11.54 2.11 -14.04
N PRO A 100 -10.93 1.20 -14.83
CA PRO A 100 -9.61 0.64 -14.52
C PRO A 100 -8.50 1.71 -14.48
N VAL A 101 -8.74 2.89 -15.02
CA VAL A 101 -7.84 4.05 -14.93
C VAL A 101 -7.53 4.46 -13.48
N ILE A 102 -8.37 4.09 -12.51
CA ILE A 102 -8.12 4.28 -11.07
C ILE A 102 -6.81 3.60 -10.63
N MET A 103 -6.43 2.51 -11.31
CA MET A 103 -5.20 1.79 -10.98
C MET A 103 -3.93 2.58 -11.34
N VAL A 104 -4.00 3.56 -12.24
CA VAL A 104 -2.83 4.36 -12.64
C VAL A 104 -2.26 5.14 -11.45
N PRO A 105 -3.01 6.03 -10.77
CA PRO A 105 -2.50 6.71 -9.59
C PRO A 105 -2.16 5.75 -8.45
N ILE A 106 -2.87 4.63 -8.28
CA ILE A 106 -2.60 3.62 -7.26
C ILE A 106 -1.23 2.99 -7.50
N PHE A 107 -0.95 2.49 -8.70
CA PHE A 107 0.33 1.84 -9.02
C PHE A 107 1.52 2.79 -8.91
N ILE A 108 1.38 4.03 -9.39
CA ILE A 108 2.47 5.01 -9.31
C ILE A 108 2.74 5.37 -7.83
N THR A 109 1.68 5.61 -7.04
CA THR A 109 1.83 5.89 -5.60
C THR A 109 2.47 4.70 -4.88
N ALA A 110 2.01 3.48 -5.17
CA ALA A 110 2.55 2.27 -4.57
C ALA A 110 4.02 2.04 -4.95
N ALA A 111 4.38 2.25 -6.22
CA ALA A 111 5.76 2.12 -6.69
C ALA A 111 6.70 3.08 -5.96
N LEU A 112 6.36 4.37 -5.92
CA LEU A 112 7.19 5.39 -5.28
C LEU A 112 7.25 5.22 -3.76
N SER A 113 6.12 4.88 -3.12
CA SER A 113 6.08 4.58 -1.68
C SER A 113 6.86 3.30 -1.36
N GLY A 114 6.80 2.29 -2.24
CA GLY A 114 7.59 1.08 -2.14
C GLY A 114 9.10 1.33 -2.21
N ILE A 115 9.55 2.21 -3.12
CA ILE A 115 10.94 2.66 -3.20
C ILE A 115 11.36 3.30 -1.88
N ALA A 116 10.57 4.25 -1.36
CA ALA A 116 10.84 4.89 -0.08
C ALA A 116 10.91 3.87 1.08
N SER A 117 9.98 2.91 1.11
CA SER A 117 9.97 1.82 2.09
C SER A 117 11.25 0.97 2.05
N GLY A 118 11.71 0.62 0.84
CA GLY A 118 12.94 -0.14 0.64
C GLY A 118 14.19 0.61 1.09
N ILE A 119 14.24 1.94 0.86
CA ILE A 119 15.35 2.79 1.31
C ILE A 119 15.36 2.94 2.83
N ILE A 120 14.19 3.14 3.46
CA ILE A 120 14.04 3.29 4.91
C ILE A 120 14.26 1.94 5.63
N GLY A 121 14.01 0.81 4.94
CA GLY A 121 14.10 -0.52 5.53
C GLY A 121 12.86 -0.87 6.38
N ILE A 122 11.67 -0.45 5.96
CA ILE A 122 10.42 -0.77 6.66
C ILE A 122 10.18 -2.28 6.64
N GLY A 123 10.18 -2.89 7.81
CA GLY A 123 9.91 -4.32 7.98
C GLY A 123 8.51 -4.62 8.49
N GLY A 124 8.15 -5.91 8.46
CA GLY A 124 6.86 -6.38 8.98
C GLY A 124 6.80 -7.90 9.08
N THR A 125 5.65 -8.40 9.54
CA THR A 125 5.31 -9.82 9.60
C THR A 125 4.36 -10.20 8.46
N LYS A 126 4.23 -11.50 8.20
CA LYS A 126 3.26 -12.02 7.22
C LYS A 126 1.81 -11.61 7.54
N GLU A 127 1.49 -11.46 8.82
CA GLU A 127 0.17 -11.00 9.28
C GLU A 127 -0.02 -9.51 8.99
N SER A 128 0.98 -8.68 9.27
CA SER A 128 0.91 -7.23 9.05
C SER A 128 0.98 -6.82 7.58
N ALA A 129 1.55 -7.65 6.72
CA ALA A 129 1.72 -7.40 5.29
C ALA A 129 0.38 -7.13 4.55
N GLY A 130 -0.74 -7.56 5.11
CA GLY A 130 -2.05 -7.44 4.50
C GLY A 130 -2.89 -6.22 4.93
N PHE A 131 -2.37 -5.30 5.75
CA PHE A 131 -3.21 -4.30 6.42
C PHE A 131 -2.93 -2.82 6.11
N GLY A 132 -1.81 -2.45 5.52
CA GLY A 132 -1.51 -1.02 5.32
C GLY A 132 -1.52 -0.25 6.64
N PHE A 133 -2.22 0.90 6.69
CA PHE A 133 -2.44 1.63 7.94
C PHE A 133 -3.77 1.25 8.64
N ILE A 134 -4.57 0.34 8.10
CA ILE A 134 -5.82 -0.13 8.70
C ILE A 134 -5.57 -0.64 10.12
N GLY A 135 -6.28 -0.07 11.09
CA GLY A 135 -6.13 -0.43 12.49
C GLY A 135 -4.70 -0.24 13.04
N MET A 136 -3.85 0.54 12.37
CA MET A 136 -2.44 0.77 12.71
C MET A 136 -1.59 -0.51 12.72
N VAL A 137 -2.07 -1.60 12.14
CA VAL A 137 -1.37 -2.91 12.16
C VAL A 137 -0.03 -2.84 11.45
N GLY A 138 0.03 -2.23 10.24
CA GLY A 138 1.28 -2.02 9.51
C GLY A 138 2.28 -1.17 10.30
N PRO A 139 1.95 0.06 10.70
CA PRO A 139 2.82 0.93 11.49
C PRO A 139 3.33 0.31 12.80
N ILE A 140 2.45 -0.32 13.59
CA ILE A 140 2.82 -0.96 14.86
C ILE A 140 3.81 -2.11 14.64
N ASN A 141 3.58 -2.95 13.62
CA ASN A 141 4.52 -4.02 13.31
C ASN A 141 5.83 -3.49 12.73
N ALA A 142 5.79 -2.46 11.88
CA ALA A 142 7.00 -1.82 11.37
C ALA A 142 7.88 -1.30 12.53
N PHE A 143 7.27 -0.72 13.56
CA PHE A 143 7.99 -0.26 14.74
C PHE A 143 8.78 -1.38 15.45
N LYS A 144 8.22 -2.59 15.51
CA LYS A 144 8.90 -3.75 16.11
C LYS A 144 10.11 -4.23 15.30
N PHE A 145 10.14 -3.93 13.99
CA PHE A 145 11.22 -4.33 13.08
C PHE A 145 12.27 -3.24 12.87
N MET A 146 12.00 -2.01 13.33
CA MET A 146 12.97 -0.92 13.24
C MET A 146 14.11 -1.14 14.24
N HIS A 147 15.33 -1.32 13.71
CA HIS A 147 16.54 -1.43 14.50
C HIS A 147 17.27 -0.08 14.56
N VAL A 148 16.57 0.94 15.05
CA VAL A 148 17.10 2.30 15.22
C VAL A 148 17.18 2.59 16.71
N ASP A 149 18.33 3.07 17.19
CA ASP A 149 18.59 3.32 18.62
C ASP A 149 17.63 4.34 19.25
N SER A 150 17.08 5.24 18.42
CA SER A 150 16.14 6.26 18.87
C SER A 150 14.70 5.89 18.57
N VAL A 151 13.88 5.74 19.61
CA VAL A 151 12.42 5.53 19.51
C VAL A 151 11.74 6.65 18.72
N TRP A 152 12.14 7.89 18.93
CA TRP A 152 11.58 9.05 18.22
C TRP A 152 11.87 9.03 16.73
N LEU A 153 13.09 8.62 16.34
CA LEU A 153 13.45 8.49 14.93
C LEU A 153 12.69 7.35 14.28
N SER A 154 12.51 6.21 14.95
CA SER A 154 11.70 5.10 14.45
C SER A 154 10.25 5.52 14.22
N LEU A 155 9.63 6.23 15.17
CA LEU A 155 8.27 6.76 15.02
C LEU A 155 8.16 7.74 13.85
N LEU A 156 9.13 8.66 13.72
CA LEU A 156 9.17 9.62 12.62
C LEU A 156 9.22 8.91 11.26
N LEU A 157 10.14 7.95 11.11
CA LEU A 157 10.30 7.19 9.86
C LEU A 157 9.04 6.41 9.49
N ILE A 158 8.36 5.83 10.46
CA ILE A 158 7.10 5.10 10.24
C ILE A 158 5.98 6.06 9.82
N ILE A 159 5.83 7.19 10.49
CA ILE A 159 4.85 8.22 10.12
C ILE A 159 5.13 8.71 8.69
N VAL A 160 6.39 8.98 8.36
CA VAL A 160 6.78 9.38 7.01
C VAL A 160 6.45 8.30 5.99
N ALA A 161 6.81 7.04 6.25
CA ALA A 161 6.63 5.94 5.30
C ALA A 161 5.16 5.56 5.07
N PHE A 162 4.33 5.53 6.11
CA PHE A 162 2.93 5.08 6.01
C PHE A 162 1.94 6.19 5.69
N PHE A 163 2.23 7.44 6.10
CA PHE A 163 1.29 8.55 5.96
C PHE A 163 1.84 9.66 5.05
N VAL A 164 3.00 10.24 5.37
CA VAL A 164 3.47 11.42 4.64
C VAL A 164 3.75 11.08 3.18
N VAL A 165 4.56 10.06 2.91
CA VAL A 165 4.98 9.71 1.54
C VAL A 165 3.78 9.27 0.68
N PRO A 166 2.94 8.29 1.08
CA PRO A 166 1.80 7.87 0.26
C PRO A 166 0.79 8.99 0.02
N PHE A 167 0.45 9.78 1.04
CA PHE A 167 -0.52 10.87 0.90
C PHE A 167 0.02 12.02 0.05
N LEU A 168 1.28 12.40 0.22
CA LEU A 168 1.91 13.45 -0.58
C LEU A 168 1.95 13.06 -2.07
N ILE A 169 2.40 11.84 -2.37
CA ILE A 169 2.47 11.35 -3.74
C ILE A 169 1.06 11.24 -4.33
N ALA A 170 0.11 10.66 -3.60
CA ALA A 170 -1.27 10.53 -4.05
C ALA A 170 -1.92 11.89 -4.34
N TRP A 171 -1.67 12.89 -3.48
CA TRP A 171 -2.18 14.25 -3.67
C TRP A 171 -1.57 14.93 -4.91
N ILE A 172 -0.25 14.84 -5.07
CA ILE A 172 0.45 15.40 -6.25
C ILE A 172 -0.05 14.72 -7.53
N LEU A 173 -0.19 13.39 -7.52
CA LEU A 173 -0.68 12.64 -8.67
C LEU A 173 -2.14 12.95 -9.00
N ASP A 174 -3.01 13.11 -7.99
CA ASP A 174 -4.39 13.52 -8.23
C ASP A 174 -4.45 14.88 -8.93
N LEU A 175 -3.64 15.86 -8.48
CA LEU A 175 -3.55 17.16 -9.12
C LEU A 175 -3.01 17.06 -10.55
N LEU A 176 -1.94 16.30 -10.76
CA LEU A 176 -1.27 16.15 -12.05
C LEU A 176 -2.17 15.43 -13.05
N LEU A 177 -2.67 14.25 -12.70
CA LEU A 177 -3.44 13.40 -13.61
C LEU A 177 -4.82 13.98 -13.92
N ARG A 178 -5.41 14.68 -12.99
CA ARG A 178 -6.73 15.29 -13.16
C ARG A 178 -6.68 16.68 -13.81
N LYS A 179 -5.83 17.59 -13.31
CA LYS A 179 -5.83 19.00 -13.74
C LYS A 179 -4.91 19.29 -14.91
N VAL A 180 -3.79 18.55 -15.05
CA VAL A 180 -2.79 18.79 -16.08
C VAL A 180 -2.98 17.81 -17.24
N ILE A 181 -2.97 16.53 -16.97
CA ILE A 181 -3.07 15.47 -17.99
C ILE A 181 -4.52 15.23 -18.42
N HIS A 182 -5.50 15.57 -17.57
CA HIS A 182 -6.95 15.32 -17.79
C HIS A 182 -7.25 13.83 -18.06
N LEU A 183 -6.51 12.93 -17.43
CA LEU A 183 -6.61 11.48 -17.63
C LEU A 183 -7.97 10.94 -17.15
N TYR A 184 -8.51 11.53 -16.07
CA TYR A 184 -9.80 11.16 -15.50
C TYR A 184 -10.47 12.33 -14.79
N ARG A 185 -11.78 12.18 -14.55
CA ARG A 185 -12.59 13.09 -13.73
C ARG A 185 -12.84 12.46 -12.36
N ASN A 186 -13.13 13.28 -11.37
CA ASN A 186 -13.40 12.80 -10.00
C ASN A 186 -14.56 11.80 -9.92
N ASP A 187 -15.48 11.83 -10.89
CA ASP A 187 -16.65 10.95 -10.91
C ASP A 187 -16.30 9.46 -10.85
N ILE A 188 -15.09 9.07 -11.28
CA ILE A 188 -14.62 7.68 -11.19
C ILE A 188 -14.48 7.19 -9.74
N PHE A 189 -14.28 8.10 -8.78
CA PHE A 189 -14.21 7.80 -7.35
C PHE A 189 -15.56 7.90 -6.64
N LYS A 190 -16.64 8.25 -7.37
CA LYS A 190 -17.98 8.26 -6.79
C LYS A 190 -18.42 6.84 -6.53
N PHE A 191 -18.70 6.53 -5.27
CA PHE A 191 -19.10 5.19 -4.84
C PHE A 191 -20.33 4.70 -5.61
N MET A 192 -20.23 3.48 -6.14
CA MET A 192 -21.28 2.80 -6.89
C MET A 192 -21.80 1.63 -6.03
N GLY A 193 -22.62 1.94 -5.05
CA GLY A 193 -23.31 0.97 -4.21
C GLY A 193 -24.78 1.30 -4.10
#